data_610ccee8a21f948d97ee216c7e1f68de
#
_entry.id   610ccee8a21f948d97ee216c7e1f68de
#
_cell.length_a   1.000
_cell.length_b   1.000
_cell.length_c   1.000
_cell.angle_alpha   90.00
_cell.angle_beta   90.00
_cell.angle_gamma   90.00
#
_symmetry.space_group_name_H-M   'P 1'
#
loop_
_entity.id
_entity.type
_entity.pdbx_description
1 polymer ?
#
loop_
_entity_poly.entity_id
_entity_poly.type
_entity_poly.pdbx_seq_one_letter_code
_entity_poly.pdbx_strand_id
1 'polypeptide(L)'
;MPPGSPFGPGLVALILHLHVTQSIGFERLVGLLDEVFGLRLSEGAIANMLARAGTPLTAAAETTATAVRDSKVVASDETSARVEGKTWWQWVLLSSTAVHHLIADSRGAAVLTNFLGQTKPDVWVADRYAAQAGHGNQR
;
A
#
# COMPACT_ATOMS: atom_id res chain seq x y z
N MET A 1 -3.73 23.46 -10.43
CA MET A 1 -3.87 22.20 -11.22
C MET A 1 -2.49 21.60 -11.45
N PRO A 2 -2.29 20.30 -11.26
CA PRO A 2 -1.04 19.67 -11.68
C PRO A 2 -0.85 19.90 -13.18
N PRO A 3 0.38 20.18 -13.66
CA PRO A 3 0.65 20.35 -15.08
C PRO A 3 0.18 19.13 -15.91
N GLY A 4 -0.63 19.36 -16.95
CA GLY A 4 -1.10 18.32 -17.84
C GLY A 4 -2.33 17.51 -17.40
N SER A 5 -3.01 17.88 -16.31
CA SER A 5 -4.30 17.28 -15.92
C SER A 5 -5.46 18.26 -16.15
N PRO A 6 -6.50 17.85 -16.89
CA PRO A 6 -7.73 18.63 -17.00
C PRO A 6 -8.59 18.59 -15.74
N PHE A 7 -8.21 17.76 -14.74
CA PHE A 7 -9.02 17.50 -13.56
C PHE A 7 -8.40 18.16 -12.33
N GLY A 8 -9.25 18.81 -11.52
CA GLY A 8 -8.86 19.46 -10.29
C GLY A 8 -8.51 18.46 -9.16
N PRO A 9 -7.78 18.93 -8.12
CA PRO A 9 -7.34 18.07 -7.01
C PRO A 9 -8.50 17.47 -6.22
N GLY A 10 -9.65 18.15 -6.14
CA GLY A 10 -10.84 17.62 -5.46
C GLY A 10 -11.40 16.35 -6.11
N LEU A 11 -11.43 16.29 -7.45
CA LEU A 11 -11.88 15.09 -8.15
C LEU A 11 -10.88 13.93 -7.96
N VAL A 12 -9.58 14.23 -8.02
CA VAL A 12 -8.55 13.21 -7.78
C VAL A 12 -8.64 12.66 -6.35
N ALA A 13 -8.86 13.51 -5.35
CA ALA A 13 -9.04 13.09 -3.96
C ALA A 13 -10.31 12.24 -3.77
N LEU A 14 -11.42 12.60 -4.42
CA LEU A 14 -12.64 11.81 -4.40
C LEU A 14 -12.43 10.43 -5.02
N ILE A 15 -11.80 10.36 -6.19
CA ILE A 15 -11.49 9.09 -6.87
C ILE A 15 -10.58 8.21 -6.00
N LEU A 16 -9.53 8.79 -5.40
CA LEU A 16 -8.67 8.08 -4.46
C LEU A 16 -9.47 7.51 -3.29
N HIS A 17 -10.31 8.31 -2.66
CA HIS A 17 -11.13 7.87 -1.53
C HIS A 17 -12.07 6.73 -1.94
N LEU A 18 -12.79 6.88 -3.05
CA LEU A 18 -13.75 5.88 -3.52
C LEU A 18 -13.05 4.57 -3.93
N HIS A 19 -11.89 4.65 -4.57
CA HIS A 19 -11.18 3.47 -5.02
C HIS A 19 -10.42 2.77 -3.88
N VAL A 20 -9.60 3.52 -3.13
CA VAL A 20 -8.70 2.96 -2.12
C VAL A 20 -9.43 2.67 -0.81
N THR A 21 -10.22 3.62 -0.31
CA THR A 21 -10.89 3.48 1.00
C THR A 21 -12.20 2.69 0.89
N GLN A 22 -12.97 2.92 -0.18
CA GLN A 22 -14.27 2.27 -0.38
C GLN A 22 -14.19 1.03 -1.27
N SER A 23 -13.00 0.68 -1.77
CA SER A 23 -12.75 -0.51 -2.62
C SER A 23 -13.63 -0.59 -3.86
N ILE A 24 -14.00 0.56 -4.47
CA ILE A 24 -14.80 0.60 -5.69
C ILE A 24 -13.89 0.32 -6.89
N GLY A 25 -14.17 -0.73 -7.65
CA GLY A 25 -13.46 -1.06 -8.89
C GLY A 25 -13.67 -0.02 -10.00
N PHE A 26 -12.78 0.01 -10.99
CA PHE A 26 -12.77 1.05 -12.03
C PHE A 26 -14.06 1.14 -12.81
N GLU A 27 -14.61 0.03 -13.28
CA GLU A 27 -15.87 -0.03 -14.03
C GLU A 27 -17.03 0.61 -13.24
N ARG A 28 -17.18 0.22 -11.96
CA ARG A 28 -18.21 0.77 -11.09
C ARG A 28 -17.97 2.24 -10.77
N LEU A 29 -16.71 2.65 -10.66
CA LEU A 29 -16.34 4.04 -10.40
C LEU A 29 -16.66 4.94 -11.59
N VAL A 30 -16.43 4.48 -12.81
CA VAL A 30 -16.84 5.18 -14.06
C VAL A 30 -18.35 5.38 -14.08
N GLY A 31 -19.14 4.30 -13.83
CA GLY A 31 -20.57 4.38 -13.78
C GLY A 31 -21.07 5.36 -12.72
N LEU A 32 -20.56 5.27 -11.49
CA LEU A 32 -20.90 6.16 -10.39
C LEU A 32 -20.63 7.63 -10.72
N LEU A 33 -19.48 7.93 -11.33
CA LEU A 33 -19.11 9.30 -11.70
C LEU A 33 -20.03 9.87 -12.79
N ASP A 34 -20.45 9.06 -13.76
CA ASP A 34 -21.41 9.49 -14.79
C ASP A 34 -22.83 9.67 -14.19
N GLU A 35 -23.31 8.71 -13.43
CA GLU A 35 -24.67 8.71 -12.86
C GLU A 35 -24.89 9.82 -11.83
N VAL A 36 -23.92 10.06 -10.95
CA VAL A 36 -24.08 11.00 -9.82
C VAL A 36 -23.62 12.41 -10.18
N PHE A 37 -22.55 12.53 -10.97
CA PHE A 37 -21.91 13.81 -11.25
C PHE A 37 -21.95 14.22 -12.74
N GLY A 38 -22.47 13.37 -13.62
CA GLY A 38 -22.45 13.59 -15.07
C GLY A 38 -21.02 13.60 -15.66
N LEU A 39 -20.05 13.00 -14.97
CA LEU A 39 -18.64 13.00 -15.35
C LEU A 39 -18.30 11.73 -16.13
N ARG A 40 -18.17 11.85 -17.43
CA ARG A 40 -17.78 10.73 -18.32
C ARG A 40 -16.26 10.60 -18.36
N LEU A 41 -15.75 9.64 -17.62
CA LEU A 41 -14.33 9.28 -17.59
C LEU A 41 -14.12 7.86 -18.11
N SER A 42 -12.97 7.58 -18.71
CA SER A 42 -12.56 6.22 -19.00
C SER A 42 -11.83 5.61 -17.80
N GLU A 43 -11.83 4.28 -17.68
CA GLU A 43 -11.04 3.56 -16.68
C GLU A 43 -9.54 3.92 -16.79
N GLY A 44 -9.01 4.06 -18.02
CA GLY A 44 -7.63 4.50 -18.24
C GLY A 44 -7.35 5.91 -17.71
N ALA A 45 -8.32 6.84 -17.81
CA ALA A 45 -8.17 8.17 -17.23
C ALA A 45 -8.08 8.09 -15.69
N ILE A 46 -8.92 7.26 -15.06
CA ILE A 46 -8.89 7.01 -13.61
C ILE A 46 -7.56 6.37 -13.20
N ALA A 47 -7.11 5.33 -13.89
CA ALA A 47 -5.83 4.68 -13.61
C ALA A 47 -4.66 5.66 -13.70
N ASN A 48 -4.64 6.53 -14.72
CA ASN A 48 -3.62 7.57 -14.86
C ASN A 48 -3.67 8.63 -13.75
N MET A 49 -4.87 8.99 -13.25
CA MET A 49 -5.00 9.89 -12.10
C MET A 49 -4.41 9.26 -10.83
N LEU A 50 -4.72 7.99 -10.57
CA LEU A 50 -4.22 7.25 -9.41
C LEU A 50 -2.69 7.11 -9.48
N ALA A 51 -2.14 6.75 -10.64
CA ALA A 51 -0.69 6.63 -10.82
C ALA A 51 0.05 7.95 -10.53
N ARG A 52 -0.48 9.08 -11.03
CA ARG A 52 0.09 10.42 -10.76
C ARG A 52 -0.05 10.82 -9.28
N ALA A 53 -1.19 10.48 -8.65
CA ALA A 53 -1.41 10.77 -7.24
C ALA A 53 -0.51 9.94 -6.33
N GLY A 54 -0.06 8.76 -6.75
CA GLY A 54 0.88 7.92 -6.01
C GLY A 54 2.27 8.55 -5.83
N THR A 55 2.74 9.31 -6.82
CA THR A 55 4.10 9.88 -6.79
C THR A 55 4.40 10.72 -5.53
N PRO A 56 3.58 11.72 -5.13
CA PRO A 56 3.84 12.49 -3.93
C PRO A 56 3.65 11.68 -2.63
N LEU A 57 2.99 10.53 -2.67
CA LEU A 57 2.77 9.67 -1.49
C LEU A 57 3.99 8.81 -1.13
N THR A 58 4.99 8.72 -2.01
CA THR A 58 6.21 7.94 -1.78
C THR A 58 6.94 8.39 -0.50
N ALA A 59 7.05 9.70 -0.28
CA ALA A 59 7.68 10.24 0.92
C ALA A 59 6.89 9.90 2.20
N ALA A 60 5.57 9.92 2.13
CA ALA A 60 4.71 9.52 3.25
C ALA A 60 4.83 8.01 3.54
N ALA A 61 4.92 7.17 2.48
CA ALA A 61 5.16 5.74 2.63
C ALA A 61 6.51 5.45 3.31
N GLU A 62 7.60 6.18 2.96
CA GLU A 62 8.89 6.04 3.63
C GLU A 62 8.83 6.49 5.10
N THR A 63 8.04 7.50 5.41
CA THR A 63 7.82 7.92 6.80
C THR A 63 7.15 6.79 7.61
N THR A 64 6.13 6.13 7.06
CA THR A 64 5.52 4.97 7.75
C THR A 64 6.49 3.80 7.86
N ALA A 65 7.30 3.53 6.84
CA ALA A 65 8.33 2.50 6.87
C ALA A 65 9.33 2.75 8.01
N THR A 66 9.81 3.97 8.12
CA THR A 66 10.74 4.37 9.19
C THR A 66 10.10 4.22 10.57
N ALA A 67 8.87 4.70 10.74
CA ALA A 67 8.15 4.57 12.02
C ALA A 67 7.95 3.10 12.44
N VAL A 68 7.71 2.20 11.48
CA VAL A 68 7.64 0.76 11.76
C VAL A 68 9.02 0.20 12.12
N ARG A 69 10.06 0.51 11.34
CA ARG A 69 11.44 0.03 11.60
C ARG A 69 11.96 0.43 12.98
N ASP A 70 11.64 1.64 13.42
CA ASP A 70 12.11 2.18 14.70
C ASP A 70 11.27 1.71 15.91
N SER A 71 10.23 0.94 15.65
CA SER A 71 9.33 0.47 16.72
C SER A 71 9.91 -0.74 17.46
N LYS A 72 9.68 -0.78 18.78
CA LYS A 72 10.09 -1.93 19.61
C LYS A 72 9.24 -3.17 19.37
N VAL A 73 7.98 -2.98 18.99
CA VAL A 73 7.04 -4.05 18.72
C VAL A 73 6.52 -3.89 17.29
N VAL A 74 6.71 -4.90 16.48
CA VAL A 74 6.25 -4.95 15.09
C VAL A 74 5.41 -6.20 14.89
N ALA A 75 4.25 -6.04 14.27
CA ALA A 75 3.46 -7.15 13.77
C ALA A 75 3.54 -7.21 12.25
N SER A 76 3.47 -8.40 11.70
CA SER A 76 3.46 -8.61 10.25
C SER A 76 2.46 -9.69 9.83
N ASP A 77 1.89 -9.46 8.66
CA ASP A 77 1.06 -10.42 7.95
C ASP A 77 1.29 -10.27 6.45
N GLU A 78 1.00 -11.30 5.66
CA GLU A 78 1.14 -11.25 4.22
C GLU A 78 -0.04 -11.92 3.50
N THR A 79 -0.40 -11.35 2.35
CA THR A 79 -1.38 -11.91 1.43
C THR A 79 -0.85 -11.91 0.01
N SER A 80 -1.29 -12.86 -0.81
CA SER A 80 -0.89 -12.94 -2.21
C SER A 80 -1.94 -12.34 -3.13
N ALA A 81 -1.48 -11.76 -4.23
CA ALA A 81 -2.29 -11.34 -5.35
C ALA A 81 -1.65 -11.77 -6.67
N ARG A 82 -2.46 -12.09 -7.68
CA ARG A 82 -1.96 -12.36 -9.03
C ARG A 82 -2.07 -11.09 -9.86
N VAL A 83 -0.92 -10.65 -10.40
CA VAL A 83 -0.82 -9.50 -11.30
C VAL A 83 -0.12 -9.97 -12.56
N GLU A 84 -0.77 -9.86 -13.72
CA GLU A 84 -0.24 -10.30 -15.02
C GLU A 84 0.29 -11.74 -15.02
N GLY A 85 -0.44 -12.66 -14.37
CA GLY A 85 -0.07 -14.07 -14.29
C GLY A 85 1.03 -14.42 -13.29
N LYS A 86 1.66 -13.43 -12.66
CA LYS A 86 2.68 -13.64 -11.61
C LYS A 86 2.05 -13.47 -10.22
N THR A 87 2.55 -14.24 -9.25
CA THR A 87 2.16 -14.08 -7.85
C THR A 87 3.02 -13.00 -7.22
N TRP A 88 2.37 -12.00 -6.65
CA TRP A 88 2.97 -10.95 -5.83
C TRP A 88 2.47 -11.09 -4.39
N TRP A 89 3.24 -10.58 -3.45
CA TRP A 89 2.94 -10.63 -2.03
C TRP A 89 2.84 -9.21 -1.49
N GLN A 90 1.71 -8.93 -0.87
CA GLN A 90 1.52 -7.72 -0.07
C GLN A 90 1.82 -8.06 1.37
N TRP A 91 2.87 -7.48 1.89
CA TRP A 91 3.23 -7.53 3.30
C TRP A 91 2.60 -6.33 3.99
N VAL A 92 1.98 -6.56 5.14
CA VAL A 92 1.47 -5.52 6.03
C VAL A 92 2.32 -5.55 7.28
N LEU A 93 2.94 -4.44 7.58
CA LEU A 93 3.85 -4.28 8.71
C LEU A 93 3.26 -3.21 9.62
N LEU A 94 3.01 -3.57 10.89
CA LEU A 94 2.29 -2.74 11.83
C LEU A 94 3.15 -2.44 13.06
N SER A 95 3.02 -1.22 13.54
CA SER A 95 3.47 -0.81 14.87
C SER A 95 2.33 -0.15 15.63
N SER A 96 2.59 0.32 16.84
CA SER A 96 1.60 1.08 17.62
C SER A 96 1.21 2.43 17.00
N THR A 97 2.01 2.95 16.06
CA THR A 97 1.87 4.30 15.50
C THR A 97 1.74 4.35 13.99
N ALA A 98 2.08 3.26 13.29
CA ALA A 98 2.11 3.25 11.83
C ALA A 98 1.75 1.88 11.26
N VAL A 99 1.18 1.90 10.05
CA VAL A 99 1.00 0.74 9.19
C VAL A 99 1.75 1.01 7.90
N HIS A 100 2.59 0.07 7.48
CA HIS A 100 3.32 0.13 6.23
C HIS A 100 2.97 -1.07 5.35
N HIS A 101 2.71 -0.80 4.06
CA HIS A 101 2.46 -1.82 3.06
C HIS A 101 3.66 -1.95 2.13
N LEU A 102 4.14 -3.17 1.94
CA LEU A 102 5.26 -3.48 1.07
C LEU A 102 4.82 -4.53 0.05
N ILE A 103 5.08 -4.29 -1.23
CA ILE A 103 4.81 -5.25 -2.30
C ILE A 103 6.13 -5.92 -2.71
N ALA A 104 6.14 -7.24 -2.74
CA ALA A 104 7.30 -8.04 -3.12
C ALA A 104 6.91 -9.20 -4.04
N ASP A 105 7.85 -9.66 -4.83
CA ASP A 105 7.70 -10.85 -5.68
C ASP A 105 7.94 -12.17 -4.92
N SER A 106 8.24 -12.06 -3.63
CA SER A 106 8.60 -13.18 -2.76
C SER A 106 7.88 -13.13 -1.42
N ARG A 107 7.58 -14.31 -0.89
CA ARG A 107 7.15 -14.56 0.49
C ARG A 107 8.33 -14.89 1.42
N GLY A 108 9.56 -14.81 0.94
CA GLY A 108 10.75 -15.25 1.67
C GLY A 108 11.19 -14.27 2.75
N ALA A 109 11.93 -14.78 3.76
CA ALA A 109 12.48 -14.00 4.86
C ALA A 109 13.35 -12.81 4.42
N ALA A 110 13.97 -12.90 3.24
CA ALA A 110 14.78 -11.84 2.67
C ALA A 110 14.00 -10.52 2.51
N VAL A 111 12.69 -10.57 2.26
CA VAL A 111 11.84 -9.37 2.16
C VAL A 111 11.86 -8.59 3.48
N LEU A 112 11.64 -9.28 4.58
CA LEU A 112 11.65 -8.68 5.92
C LEU A 112 13.05 -8.26 6.34
N THR A 113 14.07 -9.06 6.05
CA THR A 113 15.47 -8.71 6.31
C THR A 113 15.87 -7.44 5.57
N ASN A 114 15.51 -7.31 4.30
CA ASN A 114 15.79 -6.10 3.51
C ASN A 114 15.02 -4.88 4.03
N PHE A 115 13.76 -5.07 4.44
CA PHE A 115 12.94 -3.99 5.01
C PHE A 115 13.55 -3.48 6.32
N LEU A 116 13.91 -4.37 7.24
CA LEU A 116 14.47 -4.02 8.54
C LEU A 116 15.89 -3.46 8.44
N GLY A 117 16.68 -3.91 7.47
CA GLY A 117 18.10 -3.57 7.39
C GLY A 117 18.85 -4.06 8.63
N GLN A 118 19.41 -3.12 9.39
CA GLN A 118 20.12 -3.41 10.64
C GLN A 118 19.24 -3.27 11.90
N THR A 119 18.02 -2.75 11.75
CA THR A 119 17.10 -2.62 12.88
C THR A 119 16.57 -3.98 13.31
N LYS A 120 16.36 -4.13 14.61
CA LYS A 120 15.77 -5.34 15.18
C LYS A 120 14.80 -4.95 16.29
N PRO A 121 13.48 -5.14 16.08
CA PRO A 121 12.50 -4.88 17.13
C PRO A 121 12.69 -5.81 18.31
N ASP A 122 12.28 -5.37 19.49
CA ASP A 122 12.33 -6.19 20.72
C ASP A 122 11.36 -7.39 20.61
N VAL A 123 10.20 -7.16 20.00
CA VAL A 123 9.15 -8.18 19.84
C VAL A 123 8.66 -8.18 18.38
N TRP A 124 8.59 -9.36 17.79
CA TRP A 124 7.96 -9.59 16.50
C TRP A 124 6.69 -10.46 16.70
N VAL A 125 5.55 -9.96 16.23
CA VAL A 125 4.26 -10.66 16.27
C VAL A 125 3.90 -11.07 14.85
N ALA A 126 3.71 -12.37 14.64
CA ALA A 126 3.32 -12.91 13.35
C ALA A 126 2.53 -14.20 13.53
N ASP A 127 1.87 -14.66 12.48
CA ASP A 127 1.47 -16.05 12.42
C ASP A 127 2.73 -16.93 12.41
N ARG A 128 2.57 -18.24 12.61
CA ARG A 128 3.72 -19.17 12.72
C ARG A 128 4.44 -19.45 11.39
N TYR A 129 4.41 -18.51 10.44
CA TYR A 129 5.11 -18.68 9.18
C TYR A 129 6.63 -18.53 9.35
N ALA A 130 7.40 -19.51 8.86
CA ALA A 130 8.85 -19.61 9.09
C ALA A 130 9.65 -18.38 8.61
N ALA A 131 9.19 -17.70 7.54
CA ALA A 131 9.87 -16.49 7.02
C ALA A 131 9.82 -15.32 7.98
N GLN A 132 8.90 -15.31 8.93
CA GLN A 132 8.72 -14.26 9.93
C GLN A 132 9.44 -14.56 11.25
N ALA A 133 9.94 -15.80 11.42
CA ALA A 133 10.65 -16.22 12.62
C ALA A 133 12.02 -15.54 12.73
N GLY A 134 12.40 -15.15 13.95
CA GLY A 134 13.76 -14.67 14.26
C GLY A 134 14.00 -13.17 14.01
N HIS A 135 12.99 -12.40 13.59
CA HIS A 135 13.13 -10.95 13.39
C HIS A 135 13.02 -10.13 14.69
N GLY A 136 12.46 -10.69 15.77
CA GLY A 136 12.47 -10.08 17.10
C GLY A 136 13.68 -10.51 17.94
N ASN A 137 13.99 -9.75 18.99
CA ASN A 137 14.92 -10.21 20.02
C ASN A 137 14.21 -11.29 20.84
N GLN A 138 14.71 -12.51 20.77
CA GLN A 138 14.23 -13.57 21.67
C GLN A 138 14.70 -13.24 23.09
N ARG A 139 13.73 -13.06 23.99
CA ARG A 139 13.95 -13.11 25.44
C ARG A 139 13.39 -14.40 25.98
#